data_8b55e947b91f6482d7f81130d6e7ce21
#
_entry.id   8b55e947b91f6482d7f81130d6e7ce21
#
_cell.length_a   1.000
_cell.length_b   1.000
_cell.length_c   1.000
_cell.angle_alpha   90.00
_cell.angle_beta   90.00
_cell.angle_gamma   90.00
#
_symmetry.space_group_name_H-M   'P 1'
#
loop_
_entity.id
_entity.type
_entity.pdbx_description
1 polymer ?
#
loop_
_entity_poly.entity_id
_entity_poly.type
_entity_poly.pdbx_seq_one_letter_code
_entity_poly.pdbx_strand_id
1 'polypeptide(L)'
;MPLVSRQKPHYPAAVAGAAIFVLGLGLLAGAWLGVRAAVSAWLTWGVAVVALALLWRGHWLRGGVALGFAVATASLAGVLADRLDPALDGARREVTGVVLDLAREEGRRVVLLLRVEAPADLPQRLRLSWYEPGAVPRPGERWRFQVKLQRPRGLVNTGSSAREAWLLRQRVGATGYAGGPASGRRLATGADRLLEWRGGAAERIRTVVPDPAAAAVLVAITLGFRSGLDPATREALAVTGTGHLLAISGLHVGLVAGAGALFGRWLARRLGPGPRPVQDWAALAAALAAAAYCVLAGMPVSAQRALLMTLAGLGALVARRGRSVMAAFGLALAAVLAVDPLAVLDPGLWLSFGAVATILAVVAGRRQAPGPVHAVLRIQAALAAGMLVCTVAWFARVSVIAPLANLLAVPWFSFLVVPPALGGVALGWVVPRAGEAALLFAAEATRRALQGIEIVAAWPLAAYAPAAA
;
A
#
# COMPACT_ATOMS: atom_id res chain seq x y z
N MET A 1 36.63 49.64 -8.99
CA MET A 1 36.56 48.20 -8.74
C MET A 1 35.10 47.76 -8.85
N PRO A 2 34.67 47.04 -9.90
CA PRO A 2 33.30 46.55 -10.04
C PRO A 2 33.14 45.24 -9.24
N LEU A 3 32.10 45.20 -8.44
CA LEU A 3 31.64 44.02 -7.71
C LEU A 3 31.28 42.89 -8.71
N VAL A 4 32.08 41.83 -8.69
CA VAL A 4 31.81 40.61 -9.42
C VAL A 4 30.61 39.94 -8.77
N SER A 5 29.42 40.05 -9.36
CA SER A 5 28.26 39.29 -8.99
C SER A 5 28.55 37.81 -9.22
N ARG A 6 28.70 37.03 -8.15
CA ARG A 6 28.71 35.54 -8.20
C ARG A 6 27.39 35.07 -8.79
N GLN A 7 27.33 34.80 -10.08
CA GLN A 7 26.27 34.05 -10.69
C GLN A 7 26.20 32.67 -10.00
N LYS A 8 25.08 32.39 -9.34
CA LYS A 8 24.78 31.04 -8.86
C LYS A 8 24.78 30.10 -10.08
N PRO A 9 25.45 28.95 -10.03
CA PRO A 9 25.45 28.02 -11.15
C PRO A 9 24.02 27.57 -11.46
N HIS A 10 23.51 27.95 -12.60
CA HIS A 10 22.29 27.40 -13.16
C HIS A 10 22.59 25.95 -13.57
N TYR A 11 22.30 24.98 -12.68
CA TYR A 11 22.31 23.58 -13.07
C TYR A 11 21.25 23.34 -14.13
N PRO A 12 21.58 22.83 -15.31
CA PRO A 12 20.58 22.51 -16.33
C PRO A 12 19.58 21.50 -15.78
N ALA A 13 18.31 21.61 -16.14
CA ALA A 13 17.20 20.80 -15.61
C ALA A 13 17.45 19.28 -15.67
N ALA A 14 18.22 18.83 -16.66
CA ALA A 14 18.66 17.45 -16.82
C ALA A 14 19.58 16.98 -15.68
N VAL A 15 20.51 17.83 -15.22
CA VAL A 15 21.44 17.50 -14.11
C VAL A 15 20.68 17.43 -12.79
N ALA A 16 19.74 18.36 -12.55
CA ALA A 16 18.88 18.32 -11.37
C ALA A 16 18.00 17.06 -11.36
N GLY A 17 17.48 16.63 -12.51
CA GLY A 17 16.70 15.40 -12.65
C GLY A 17 17.50 14.14 -12.33
N ALA A 18 18.73 14.05 -12.84
CA ALA A 18 19.64 12.96 -12.53
C ALA A 18 20.02 12.91 -11.06
N ALA A 19 20.28 14.07 -10.42
CA ALA A 19 20.60 14.14 -9.00
C ALA A 19 19.44 13.64 -8.12
N ILE A 20 18.20 13.99 -8.41
CA ILE A 20 17.01 13.52 -7.70
C ILE A 20 16.84 12.01 -7.85
N PHE A 21 17.05 11.47 -9.05
CA PHE A 21 16.99 10.02 -9.30
C PHE A 21 18.05 9.27 -8.48
N VAL A 22 19.30 9.75 -8.54
CA VAL A 22 20.43 9.17 -7.80
C VAL A 22 20.22 9.25 -6.29
N LEU A 23 19.66 10.35 -5.79
CA LEU A 23 19.27 10.49 -4.37
C LEU A 23 18.24 9.42 -3.97
N GLY A 24 17.20 9.21 -4.77
CA GLY A 24 16.17 8.18 -4.51
C GLY A 24 16.77 6.78 -4.41
N LEU A 25 17.67 6.41 -5.33
CA LEU A 25 18.39 5.14 -5.28
C LEU A 25 19.31 5.04 -4.07
N GLY A 26 19.99 6.12 -3.72
CA GLY A 26 20.83 6.19 -2.52
C GLY A 26 20.02 5.96 -1.24
N LEU A 27 18.87 6.62 -1.11
CA LEU A 27 17.96 6.42 0.01
C LEU A 27 17.48 4.97 0.12
N LEU A 28 17.15 4.33 -1.01
CA LEU A 28 16.75 2.93 -1.04
C LEU A 28 17.86 2.00 -0.53
N ALA A 29 19.08 2.16 -1.05
CA ALA A 29 20.24 1.38 -0.63
C ALA A 29 20.56 1.59 0.86
N GLY A 30 20.56 2.84 1.32
CA GLY A 30 20.79 3.19 2.71
C GLY A 30 19.73 2.62 3.65
N ALA A 31 18.47 2.73 3.31
CA ALA A 31 17.38 2.18 4.09
C ALA A 31 17.46 0.63 4.19
N TRP A 32 17.81 -0.04 3.09
CA TRP A 32 18.04 -1.49 3.07
C TRP A 32 19.17 -1.93 4.00
N LEU A 33 20.27 -1.19 4.04
CA LEU A 33 21.38 -1.44 4.97
C LEU A 33 20.96 -1.14 6.41
N GLY A 34 20.27 -0.02 6.63
CA GLY A 34 19.87 0.46 7.96
C GLY A 34 18.94 -0.50 8.71
N VAL A 35 17.98 -1.14 8.02
CA VAL A 35 17.06 -2.10 8.66
C VAL A 35 17.75 -3.40 9.08
N ARG A 36 18.98 -3.66 8.62
CA ARG A 36 19.76 -4.85 8.95
C ARG A 36 20.84 -4.59 10.00
N ALA A 37 21.11 -3.33 10.27
CA ALA A 37 22.14 -2.92 11.21
C ALA A 37 21.55 -2.62 12.59
N ALA A 38 22.01 -3.33 13.61
CA ALA A 38 21.77 -2.94 15.01
C ALA A 38 22.74 -1.83 15.38
N VAL A 39 22.29 -0.57 15.30
CA VAL A 39 23.16 0.60 15.50
C VAL A 39 22.68 1.43 16.68
N SER A 40 23.59 1.95 17.47
CA SER A 40 23.30 2.86 18.57
C SER A 40 22.80 4.23 18.08
N ALA A 41 21.94 4.88 18.88
CA ALA A 41 21.29 6.13 18.50
C ALA A 41 22.31 7.26 18.16
N TRP A 42 23.41 7.38 18.90
CA TRP A 42 24.43 8.41 18.66
C TRP A 42 25.13 8.22 17.31
N LEU A 43 25.40 6.98 16.90
CA LEU A 43 25.99 6.68 15.60
C LEU A 43 25.00 7.02 14.45
N THR A 44 23.72 6.77 14.65
CA THR A 44 22.67 7.17 13.71
C THR A 44 22.65 8.67 13.46
N TRP A 45 22.75 9.49 14.52
CA TRP A 45 22.85 10.94 14.39
C TRP A 45 24.14 11.39 13.71
N GLY A 46 25.29 10.77 14.04
CA GLY A 46 26.56 11.04 13.36
C GLY A 46 26.49 10.79 11.86
N VAL A 47 25.89 9.66 11.44
CA VAL A 47 25.69 9.34 10.03
C VAL A 47 24.73 10.34 9.36
N ALA A 48 23.69 10.82 10.06
CA ALA A 48 22.77 11.83 9.52
C ALA A 48 23.48 13.16 9.22
N VAL A 49 24.37 13.61 10.13
CA VAL A 49 25.18 14.83 9.92
C VAL A 49 26.11 14.68 8.72
N VAL A 50 26.80 13.54 8.59
CA VAL A 50 27.65 13.24 7.43
C VAL A 50 26.83 13.21 6.16
N ALA A 51 25.61 12.65 6.18
CA ALA A 51 24.71 12.62 5.04
C ALA A 51 24.37 14.03 4.56
N LEU A 52 24.01 14.92 5.46
CA LEU A 52 23.69 16.31 5.13
C LEU A 52 24.90 17.05 4.53
N ALA A 53 26.10 16.85 5.10
CA ALA A 53 27.33 17.43 4.56
C ALA A 53 27.66 16.92 3.15
N LEU A 54 27.47 15.63 2.89
CA LEU A 54 27.66 15.03 1.58
C LEU A 54 26.66 15.57 0.55
N LEU A 55 25.39 15.71 0.93
CA LEU A 55 24.34 16.28 0.07
C LEU A 55 24.63 17.76 -0.25
N TRP A 56 25.07 18.52 0.75
CA TRP A 56 25.45 19.93 0.55
C TRP A 56 26.62 20.10 -0.43
N ARG A 57 27.57 19.14 -0.42
CA ARG A 57 28.70 19.09 -1.37
C ARG A 57 28.34 18.50 -2.75
N GLY A 58 27.09 18.14 -2.99
CA GLY A 58 26.62 17.59 -4.26
C GLY A 58 26.87 16.08 -4.45
N HIS A 59 27.25 15.36 -3.39
CA HIS A 59 27.45 13.90 -3.44
C HIS A 59 26.13 13.14 -3.22
N TRP A 60 25.18 13.29 -4.16
CA TRP A 60 23.80 12.84 -4.03
C TRP A 60 23.63 11.34 -3.69
N LEU A 61 24.43 10.46 -4.31
CA LEU A 61 24.36 9.02 -4.04
C LEU A 61 24.84 8.71 -2.61
N ARG A 62 26.03 9.16 -2.25
CA ARG A 62 26.63 8.89 -0.93
C ARG A 62 25.82 9.51 0.19
N GLY A 63 25.37 10.75 0.01
CA GLY A 63 24.49 11.43 0.95
C GLY A 63 23.13 10.75 1.07
N GLY A 64 22.55 10.27 -0.04
CA GLY A 64 21.33 9.48 -0.05
C GLY A 64 21.47 8.16 0.71
N VAL A 65 22.56 7.42 0.49
CA VAL A 65 22.84 6.17 1.23
C VAL A 65 22.95 6.43 2.73
N ALA A 66 23.72 7.43 3.11
CA ALA A 66 23.91 7.76 4.53
C ALA A 66 22.60 8.23 5.19
N LEU A 67 21.81 9.08 4.51
CA LEU A 67 20.52 9.55 5.00
C LEU A 67 19.51 8.40 5.12
N GLY A 68 19.40 7.56 4.10
CA GLY A 68 18.52 6.40 4.11
C GLY A 68 18.84 5.43 5.24
N PHE A 69 20.13 5.20 5.47
CA PHE A 69 20.61 4.38 6.60
C PHE A 69 20.19 5.01 7.95
N ALA A 70 20.47 6.28 8.17
CA ALA A 70 20.17 6.96 9.43
C ALA A 70 18.66 6.99 9.71
N VAL A 71 17.83 7.31 8.71
CA VAL A 71 16.37 7.38 8.88
C VAL A 71 15.77 6.00 9.11
N ALA A 72 16.27 4.96 8.42
CA ALA A 72 15.77 3.60 8.59
C ALA A 72 16.14 3.00 9.95
N THR A 73 17.39 3.22 10.43
CA THR A 73 17.80 2.78 11.76
C THR A 73 17.04 3.48 12.88
N ALA A 74 16.82 4.80 12.77
CA ALA A 74 16.00 5.55 13.72
C ALA A 74 14.54 5.05 13.75
N SER A 75 13.94 4.83 12.57
CA SER A 75 12.58 4.30 12.48
C SER A 75 12.46 2.90 13.05
N LEU A 76 13.43 2.03 12.78
CA LEU A 76 13.48 0.68 13.34
C LEU A 76 13.59 0.73 14.86
N ALA A 77 14.49 1.57 15.40
CA ALA A 77 14.64 1.75 16.83
C ALA A 77 13.33 2.23 17.49
N GLY A 78 12.62 3.17 16.86
CA GLY A 78 11.31 3.62 17.34
C GLY A 78 10.25 2.53 17.38
N VAL A 79 10.18 1.67 16.34
CA VAL A 79 9.24 0.54 16.30
C VAL A 79 9.62 -0.56 17.31
N LEU A 80 10.92 -0.77 17.53
CA LEU A 80 11.39 -1.73 18.53
C LEU A 80 11.18 -1.22 19.96
N ALA A 81 11.27 0.09 20.19
CA ALA A 81 10.95 0.71 21.47
C ALA A 81 9.46 0.64 21.83
N ASP A 82 8.57 0.60 20.82
CA ASP A 82 7.12 0.38 21.00
C ASP A 82 6.76 -1.12 21.12
N ARG A 83 7.71 -2.01 21.45
CA ARG A 83 7.41 -3.42 21.74
C ARG A 83 7.07 -3.62 23.21
N LEU A 84 6.23 -4.62 23.47
CA LEU A 84 5.84 -5.01 24.81
C LEU A 84 7.07 -5.27 25.70
N ASP A 85 7.07 -4.66 26.89
CA ASP A 85 8.11 -4.88 27.88
C ASP A 85 8.24 -6.39 28.18
N PRO A 86 9.45 -6.96 28.24
CA PRO A 86 9.66 -8.35 28.65
C PRO A 86 9.00 -8.75 29.94
N ALA A 87 8.90 -7.84 30.91
CA ALA A 87 8.27 -8.08 32.20
C ALA A 87 6.74 -8.28 32.10
N LEU A 88 6.12 -7.80 31.03
CA LEU A 88 4.67 -7.95 30.77
C LEU A 88 4.35 -9.16 29.89
N ASP A 89 5.35 -9.92 29.43
CA ASP A 89 5.12 -11.12 28.63
C ASP A 89 4.43 -12.21 29.44
N GLY A 90 3.24 -12.63 29.01
CA GLY A 90 2.39 -13.56 29.73
C GLY A 90 1.45 -12.93 30.77
N ALA A 91 1.59 -11.63 31.06
CA ALA A 91 0.75 -10.95 32.04
C ALA A 91 -0.70 -10.80 31.53
N ARG A 92 -1.65 -10.85 32.44
CA ARG A 92 -3.05 -10.49 32.17
C ARG A 92 -3.26 -9.02 32.49
N ARG A 93 -3.77 -8.28 31.49
CA ARG A 93 -4.03 -6.85 31.61
C ARG A 93 -5.38 -6.49 31.00
N GLU A 94 -5.99 -5.48 31.56
CA GLU A 94 -7.13 -4.82 30.95
C GLU A 94 -6.62 -3.83 29.90
N VAL A 95 -7.11 -3.93 28.67
CA VAL A 95 -6.70 -3.11 27.54
C VAL A 95 -7.93 -2.42 26.95
N THR A 96 -7.88 -1.12 26.84
CA THR A 96 -8.88 -0.32 26.13
C THR A 96 -8.28 0.18 24.82
N GLY A 97 -9.03 0.03 23.73
CA GLY A 97 -8.56 0.48 22.43
C GLY A 97 -9.65 0.54 21.37
N VAL A 98 -9.30 1.14 20.24
CA VAL A 98 -10.17 1.29 19.07
C VAL A 98 -9.82 0.22 18.04
N VAL A 99 -10.84 -0.43 17.50
CA VAL A 99 -10.73 -1.46 16.46
C VAL A 99 -10.34 -0.80 15.14
N LEU A 100 -9.20 -1.21 14.56
CA LEU A 100 -8.63 -0.59 13.36
C LEU A 100 -9.05 -1.27 12.04
N ASP A 101 -9.41 -2.54 12.07
CA ASP A 101 -9.69 -3.35 10.88
C ASP A 101 -10.97 -4.17 11.08
N LEU A 102 -11.52 -4.69 9.99
CA LEU A 102 -12.59 -5.67 10.09
C LEU A 102 -12.11 -6.89 10.87
N ALA A 103 -12.92 -7.33 11.80
CA ALA A 103 -12.70 -8.55 12.55
C ALA A 103 -12.60 -9.74 11.58
N ARG A 104 -11.54 -10.55 11.74
CA ARG A 104 -11.35 -11.75 10.96
C ARG A 104 -11.83 -12.96 11.77
N GLU A 105 -12.90 -13.56 11.31
CA GLU A 105 -13.42 -14.78 11.91
C GLU A 105 -12.59 -15.98 11.44
N GLU A 106 -12.07 -16.75 12.40
CA GLU A 106 -11.29 -17.97 12.18
C GLU A 106 -11.81 -19.10 13.08
N GLY A 107 -12.86 -19.78 12.62
CA GLY A 107 -13.54 -20.81 13.40
C GLY A 107 -14.15 -20.24 14.70
N ARG A 108 -13.65 -20.68 15.86
CA ARG A 108 -14.15 -20.24 17.18
C ARG A 108 -13.47 -18.97 17.70
N ARG A 109 -12.65 -18.29 16.92
CA ARG A 109 -11.97 -17.05 17.32
C ARG A 109 -12.16 -15.92 16.32
N VAL A 110 -12.07 -14.72 16.84
CA VAL A 110 -12.02 -13.47 16.06
C VAL A 110 -10.65 -12.83 16.27
N VAL A 111 -9.99 -12.47 15.18
CA VAL A 111 -8.71 -11.77 15.21
C VAL A 111 -8.95 -10.30 14.91
N LEU A 112 -8.44 -9.43 15.79
CA LEU A 112 -8.62 -7.98 15.78
C LEU A 112 -7.26 -7.28 15.75
N LEU A 113 -7.22 -6.09 15.17
CA LEU A 113 -6.13 -5.14 15.34
C LEU A 113 -6.67 -3.94 16.13
N LEU A 114 -6.07 -3.65 17.26
CA LEU A 114 -6.46 -2.57 18.16
C LEU A 114 -5.40 -1.47 18.17
N ARG A 115 -5.83 -0.22 18.13
CA ARG A 115 -5.05 0.93 18.58
C ARG A 115 -5.31 1.08 20.07
N VAL A 116 -4.29 0.78 20.88
CA VAL A 116 -4.37 0.84 22.33
C VAL A 116 -4.45 2.30 22.78
N GLU A 117 -5.40 2.61 23.64
CA GLU A 117 -5.57 3.94 24.27
C GLU A 117 -5.22 3.91 25.75
N ALA A 118 -5.41 2.77 26.41
CA ALA A 118 -5.05 2.55 27.80
C ALA A 118 -4.77 1.06 28.07
N PRO A 119 -3.83 0.75 28.98
CA PRO A 119 -2.94 1.67 29.70
C PRO A 119 -1.76 2.17 28.83
N ALA A 120 -1.11 3.27 29.26
CA ALA A 120 -0.08 3.95 28.47
C ALA A 120 1.27 3.21 28.44
N ASP A 121 1.49 2.22 29.29
CA ASP A 121 2.69 1.37 29.32
C ASP A 121 2.64 0.24 28.27
N LEU A 122 1.55 0.14 27.52
CA LEU A 122 1.40 -0.84 26.46
C LEU A 122 1.72 -0.25 25.08
N PRO A 123 2.17 -1.10 24.13
CA PRO A 123 2.41 -0.69 22.76
C PRO A 123 1.17 -0.11 22.08
N GLN A 124 1.38 0.83 21.15
CA GLN A 124 0.29 1.51 20.45
C GLN A 124 -0.62 0.57 19.65
N ARG A 125 -0.11 -0.55 19.17
CA ARG A 125 -0.88 -1.54 18.42
C ARG A 125 -0.78 -2.93 19.01
N LEU A 126 -1.95 -3.52 19.24
CA LEU A 126 -2.12 -4.87 19.75
C LEU A 126 -2.90 -5.70 18.73
N ARG A 127 -2.36 -6.88 18.38
CA ARG A 127 -3.11 -7.89 17.63
C ARG A 127 -3.70 -8.90 18.62
N LEU A 128 -5.04 -8.88 18.75
CA LEU A 128 -5.80 -9.69 19.69
C LEU A 128 -6.47 -10.86 18.98
N SER A 129 -6.35 -12.06 19.55
CA SER A 129 -7.18 -13.22 19.21
C SER A 129 -8.20 -13.43 20.32
N TRP A 130 -9.48 -13.20 20.03
CA TRP A 130 -10.57 -13.38 20.98
C TRP A 130 -11.30 -14.68 20.68
N TYR A 131 -11.21 -15.64 21.61
CA TYR A 131 -11.84 -16.95 21.52
C TYR A 131 -13.26 -16.88 22.09
N GLU A 132 -14.21 -17.52 21.40
CA GLU A 132 -15.62 -17.55 21.79
C GLU A 132 -16.18 -16.13 22.04
N PRO A 133 -16.13 -15.26 21.05
CA PRO A 133 -16.55 -13.89 21.22
C PRO A 133 -18.04 -13.80 21.48
N GLY A 134 -18.44 -12.90 22.39
CA GLY A 134 -19.86 -12.59 22.62
C GLY A 134 -20.47 -11.70 21.54
N ALA A 135 -19.62 -10.99 20.76
CA ALA A 135 -20.00 -10.14 19.64
C ALA A 135 -18.81 -9.94 18.72
N VAL A 136 -19.06 -9.60 17.46
CA VAL A 136 -18.01 -9.25 16.50
C VAL A 136 -17.77 -7.74 16.53
N PRO A 137 -16.59 -7.26 16.98
CA PRO A 137 -16.27 -5.84 17.03
C PRO A 137 -16.16 -5.25 15.63
N ARG A 138 -16.67 -4.00 15.47
CA ARG A 138 -16.64 -3.26 14.22
C ARG A 138 -15.51 -2.22 14.20
N PRO A 139 -14.95 -1.87 13.04
CA PRO A 139 -13.98 -0.80 12.92
C PRO A 139 -14.52 0.53 13.47
N GLY A 140 -13.67 1.26 14.21
CA GLY A 140 -14.04 2.53 14.83
C GLY A 140 -14.74 2.41 16.19
N GLU A 141 -15.11 1.21 16.63
CA GLU A 141 -15.64 0.99 17.99
C GLU A 141 -14.52 0.97 19.02
N ARG A 142 -14.82 1.51 20.22
CA ARG A 142 -13.95 1.43 21.39
C ARG A 142 -14.38 0.25 22.24
N TRP A 143 -13.43 -0.63 22.52
CA TRP A 143 -13.62 -1.83 23.30
C TRP A 143 -12.64 -1.90 24.45
N ARG A 144 -13.05 -2.62 25.50
CA ARG A 144 -12.22 -2.99 26.63
C ARG A 144 -12.13 -4.51 26.68
N PHE A 145 -10.91 -5.03 26.80
CA PHE A 145 -10.63 -6.46 26.80
C PHE A 145 -9.75 -6.85 27.99
N GLN A 146 -10.03 -8.03 28.56
CA GLN A 146 -9.09 -8.72 29.44
C GLN A 146 -8.18 -9.61 28.59
N VAL A 147 -6.92 -9.22 28.47
CA VAL A 147 -5.96 -9.83 27.52
C VAL A 147 -4.81 -10.45 28.25
N LYS A 148 -4.44 -11.69 27.90
CA LYS A 148 -3.13 -12.22 28.21
C LYS A 148 -2.18 -11.79 27.11
N LEU A 149 -1.24 -10.92 27.49
CA LEU A 149 -0.29 -10.28 26.57
C LEU A 149 0.85 -11.22 26.19
N GLN A 150 1.36 -11.08 24.99
CA GLN A 150 2.53 -11.78 24.50
C GLN A 150 3.38 -10.86 23.63
N ARG A 151 4.70 -10.98 23.74
CA ARG A 151 5.61 -10.32 22.81
C ARG A 151 5.42 -10.88 21.39
N PRO A 152 5.51 -10.02 20.36
CA PRO A 152 5.48 -10.49 18.99
C PRO A 152 6.68 -11.42 18.75
N ARG A 153 6.40 -12.68 18.47
CA ARG A 153 7.42 -13.71 18.16
C ARG A 153 7.14 -14.29 16.78
N GLY A 154 8.18 -14.48 15.99
CA GLY A 154 8.16 -15.35 14.84
C GLY A 154 8.25 -16.82 15.29
N LEU A 155 7.56 -17.72 14.62
CA LEU A 155 7.85 -19.16 14.77
C LEU A 155 9.19 -19.44 14.09
N VAL A 156 10.10 -20.13 14.77
CA VAL A 156 11.46 -20.46 14.27
C VAL A 156 11.40 -21.67 13.32
N ASN A 157 10.47 -21.66 12.36
CA ASN A 157 10.47 -22.66 11.30
C ASN A 157 11.03 -22.06 10.03
N THR A 158 11.76 -22.82 9.24
CA THR A 158 12.19 -22.46 7.88
C THR A 158 10.99 -21.91 7.12
N GLY A 159 11.05 -20.61 6.74
CA GLY A 159 9.93 -19.90 6.11
C GLY A 159 9.06 -19.02 7.04
N SER A 160 9.26 -19.02 8.35
CA SER A 160 8.44 -18.26 9.31
C SER A 160 8.94 -16.84 9.64
N SER A 161 10.14 -16.46 9.18
CA SER A 161 10.68 -15.09 9.30
C SER A 161 9.75 -14.01 8.71
N ALA A 162 8.90 -14.41 7.77
CA ALA A 162 7.89 -13.54 7.17
C ALA A 162 6.87 -12.99 8.18
N ARG A 163 6.52 -13.74 9.25
CA ARG A 163 5.51 -13.30 10.23
C ARG A 163 6.03 -12.19 11.14
N GLU A 164 7.26 -12.31 11.63
CA GLU A 164 7.84 -11.26 12.48
C GLU A 164 8.09 -9.97 11.70
N ALA A 165 8.63 -10.08 10.50
CA ALA A 165 8.79 -8.95 9.58
C ALA A 165 7.44 -8.29 9.25
N TRP A 166 6.38 -9.10 9.07
CA TRP A 166 5.04 -8.59 8.85
C TRP A 166 4.49 -7.85 10.08
N LEU A 167 4.63 -8.39 11.29
CA LEU A 167 4.21 -7.73 12.54
C LEU A 167 4.97 -6.42 12.75
N LEU A 168 6.28 -6.42 12.52
CA LEU A 168 7.13 -5.24 12.60
C LEU A 168 6.65 -4.14 11.65
N ARG A 169 6.34 -4.50 10.40
CA ARG A 169 5.84 -3.57 9.39
C ARG A 169 4.45 -3.02 9.73
N GLN A 170 3.58 -3.83 10.33
CA GLN A 170 2.28 -3.39 10.83
C GLN A 170 2.39 -2.57 12.12
N ARG A 171 3.64 -2.39 12.63
CA ARG A 171 3.93 -1.72 13.91
C ARG A 171 3.13 -2.36 15.06
N VAL A 172 2.98 -3.67 15.03
CA VAL A 172 2.33 -4.43 16.11
C VAL A 172 3.34 -4.68 17.20
N GLY A 173 3.25 -3.92 18.29
CA GLY A 173 4.16 -4.01 19.43
C GLY A 173 3.82 -5.11 20.40
N ALA A 174 2.56 -5.61 20.42
CA ALA A 174 2.12 -6.72 21.23
C ALA A 174 1.14 -7.63 20.48
N THR A 175 1.12 -8.90 20.87
CA THR A 175 0.06 -9.84 20.54
C THR A 175 -0.63 -10.27 21.84
N GLY A 176 -1.83 -10.84 21.74
CA GLY A 176 -2.50 -11.32 22.93
C GLY A 176 -3.72 -12.16 22.59
N TYR A 177 -4.28 -12.78 23.62
CA TYR A 177 -5.52 -13.50 23.51
C TYR A 177 -6.47 -13.21 24.67
N ALA A 178 -7.77 -13.23 24.38
CA ALA A 178 -8.86 -13.15 25.31
C ALA A 178 -9.74 -14.39 25.16
N GLY A 179 -10.33 -14.88 26.22
CA GLY A 179 -11.16 -16.08 26.21
C GLY A 179 -12.54 -15.84 26.82
N GLY A 180 -13.56 -16.36 26.15
CA GLY A 180 -14.94 -16.24 26.54
C GLY A 180 -15.59 -14.88 26.22
N PRO A 181 -16.93 -14.84 26.18
CA PRO A 181 -17.68 -13.64 25.79
C PRO A 181 -17.53 -12.49 26.82
N ALA A 182 -17.33 -12.77 28.08
CA ALA A 182 -17.15 -11.75 29.12
C ALA A 182 -15.81 -11.03 29.08
N SER A 183 -14.82 -11.53 28.31
CA SER A 183 -13.50 -10.91 28.22
C SER A 183 -13.48 -9.64 27.38
N GLY A 184 -14.53 -9.34 26.63
CA GLY A 184 -14.66 -8.14 25.80
C GLY A 184 -15.94 -7.39 26.10
N ARG A 185 -15.82 -6.05 26.30
CA ARG A 185 -16.97 -5.16 26.49
C ARG A 185 -16.84 -3.95 25.58
N ARG A 186 -17.88 -3.69 24.78
CA ARG A 186 -17.96 -2.46 23.98
C ARG A 186 -18.22 -1.26 24.91
N LEU A 187 -17.40 -0.22 24.78
CA LEU A 187 -17.51 1.01 25.57
C LEU A 187 -18.24 2.11 24.80
N ALA A 188 -17.91 2.27 23.50
CA ALA A 188 -18.49 3.32 22.66
C ALA A 188 -18.47 2.94 21.20
N THR A 189 -19.39 3.52 20.44
CA THR A 189 -19.37 3.62 18.96
C THR A 189 -18.85 5.00 18.56
N GLY A 190 -18.36 5.15 17.32
CA GLY A 190 -17.93 6.46 16.80
C GLY A 190 -16.63 7.02 17.40
N ALA A 191 -15.82 6.20 18.05
CA ALA A 191 -14.52 6.62 18.56
C ALA A 191 -13.56 7.06 17.43
N ASP A 192 -13.75 6.52 16.21
CA ASP A 192 -13.08 6.96 14.98
C ASP A 192 -14.13 6.98 13.86
N ARG A 193 -14.62 8.18 13.53
CA ARG A 193 -15.71 8.39 12.57
C ARG A 193 -15.39 7.88 11.15
N LEU A 194 -14.14 8.01 10.71
CA LEU A 194 -13.73 7.52 9.39
C LEU A 194 -13.72 5.99 9.35
N LEU A 195 -13.18 5.35 10.38
CA LEU A 195 -13.18 3.89 10.50
C LEU A 195 -14.60 3.34 10.60
N GLU A 196 -15.46 3.99 11.38
CA GLU A 196 -16.87 3.61 11.51
C GLU A 196 -17.61 3.72 10.18
N TRP A 197 -17.44 4.84 9.47
CA TRP A 197 -17.99 5.03 8.12
C TRP A 197 -17.52 3.93 7.16
N ARG A 198 -16.21 3.62 7.15
CA ARG A 198 -15.65 2.55 6.33
C ARG A 198 -16.20 1.17 6.71
N GLY A 199 -16.35 0.92 8.01
CA GLY A 199 -17.00 -0.30 8.54
C GLY A 199 -18.44 -0.44 8.08
N GLY A 200 -19.22 0.65 8.17
CA GLY A 200 -20.59 0.71 7.68
C GLY A 200 -20.72 0.51 6.17
N ALA A 201 -19.81 1.12 5.40
CA ALA A 201 -19.76 0.91 3.95
C ALA A 201 -19.40 -0.54 3.58
N ALA A 202 -18.49 -1.17 4.33
CA ALA A 202 -18.15 -2.59 4.15
C ALA A 202 -19.35 -3.51 4.45
N GLU A 203 -20.08 -3.21 5.53
CA GLU A 203 -21.29 -3.96 5.87
C GLU A 203 -22.37 -3.81 4.81
N ARG A 204 -22.56 -2.60 4.29
CA ARG A 204 -23.51 -2.37 3.19
C ARG A 204 -23.14 -3.16 1.94
N ILE A 205 -21.85 -3.21 1.56
CA ILE A 205 -21.42 -4.06 0.43
C ILE A 205 -21.80 -5.52 0.69
N ARG A 206 -21.53 -6.04 1.90
CA ARG A 206 -21.85 -7.44 2.26
C ARG A 206 -23.34 -7.74 2.28
N THR A 207 -24.17 -6.76 2.63
CA THR A 207 -25.63 -6.92 2.62
C THR A 207 -26.20 -6.91 1.21
N VAL A 208 -25.67 -6.05 0.32
CA VAL A 208 -26.13 -5.90 -1.06
C VAL A 208 -25.63 -7.04 -1.95
N VAL A 209 -24.41 -7.50 -1.73
CA VAL A 209 -23.74 -8.51 -2.59
C VAL A 209 -23.96 -9.92 -2.02
N PRO A 210 -24.69 -10.80 -2.73
CA PRO A 210 -25.02 -12.14 -2.21
C PRO A 210 -23.83 -13.09 -2.12
N ASP A 211 -22.85 -12.95 -3.04
CA ASP A 211 -21.65 -13.79 -3.08
C ASP A 211 -20.60 -13.28 -2.07
N PRO A 212 -20.27 -14.05 -1.02
CA PRO A 212 -19.33 -13.63 0.02
C PRO A 212 -17.92 -13.36 -0.51
N ALA A 213 -17.45 -14.14 -1.50
CA ALA A 213 -16.11 -13.97 -2.08
C ALA A 213 -16.04 -12.66 -2.89
N ALA A 214 -17.04 -12.40 -3.73
CA ALA A 214 -17.15 -11.13 -4.46
C ALA A 214 -17.29 -9.94 -3.50
N ALA A 215 -18.12 -10.04 -2.46
CA ALA A 215 -18.25 -8.99 -1.45
C ALA A 215 -16.92 -8.68 -0.77
N ALA A 216 -16.15 -9.72 -0.37
CA ALA A 216 -14.85 -9.56 0.26
C ALA A 216 -13.83 -8.88 -0.68
N VAL A 217 -13.83 -9.23 -1.97
CA VAL A 217 -12.99 -8.57 -3.00
C VAL A 217 -13.39 -7.11 -3.15
N LEU A 218 -14.69 -6.81 -3.31
CA LEU A 218 -15.18 -5.43 -3.44
C LEU A 218 -14.81 -4.58 -2.23
N VAL A 219 -14.97 -5.11 -1.01
CA VAL A 219 -14.56 -4.44 0.23
C VAL A 219 -13.04 -4.19 0.25
N ALA A 220 -12.23 -5.15 -0.23
CA ALA A 220 -10.78 -4.99 -0.26
C ALA A 220 -10.32 -3.88 -1.23
N ILE A 221 -10.90 -3.81 -2.44
CA ILE A 221 -10.48 -2.85 -3.47
C ILE A 221 -11.07 -1.45 -3.28
N THR A 222 -12.22 -1.32 -2.60
CA THR A 222 -12.86 -0.02 -2.37
C THR A 222 -12.44 0.60 -1.03
N LEU A 223 -12.40 -0.20 0.04
CA LEU A 223 -12.21 0.26 1.41
C LEU A 223 -10.89 -0.21 2.05
N GLY A 224 -10.12 -1.04 1.35
CA GLY A 224 -8.81 -1.51 1.81
C GLY A 224 -8.83 -2.62 2.87
N PHE A 225 -9.98 -3.10 3.30
CA PHE A 225 -10.10 -4.20 4.26
C PHE A 225 -9.94 -5.56 3.57
N ARG A 226 -8.90 -6.33 3.93
CA ARG A 226 -8.57 -7.62 3.32
C ARG A 226 -8.88 -8.83 4.19
N SER A 227 -9.44 -8.63 5.36
CA SER A 227 -9.65 -9.67 6.37
C SER A 227 -10.73 -10.69 5.98
N GLY A 228 -11.67 -10.34 5.10
CA GLY A 228 -12.82 -11.17 4.73
C GLY A 228 -12.61 -12.20 3.62
N LEU A 229 -11.39 -12.29 3.03
CA LEU A 229 -11.12 -13.25 1.95
C LEU A 229 -10.86 -14.64 2.51
N ASP A 230 -11.49 -15.65 1.93
CA ASP A 230 -11.27 -17.04 2.26
C ASP A 230 -9.90 -17.55 1.79
N PRO A 231 -9.36 -18.62 2.40
CA PRO A 231 -8.04 -19.14 2.05
C PRO A 231 -7.96 -19.68 0.61
N ALA A 232 -9.01 -20.29 0.06
CA ALA A 232 -9.02 -20.88 -1.26
C ALA A 232 -8.93 -19.79 -2.34
N THR A 233 -9.73 -18.73 -2.24
CA THR A 233 -9.66 -17.57 -3.12
C THR A 233 -8.28 -16.91 -3.06
N ARG A 234 -7.68 -16.77 -1.86
CA ARG A 234 -6.32 -16.22 -1.73
C ARG A 234 -5.28 -17.08 -2.43
N GLU A 235 -5.38 -18.40 -2.30
CA GLU A 235 -4.44 -19.32 -2.94
C GLU A 235 -4.60 -19.29 -4.46
N ALA A 236 -5.82 -19.30 -4.98
CA ALA A 236 -6.08 -19.18 -6.42
C ALA A 236 -5.48 -17.90 -7.01
N LEU A 237 -5.66 -16.76 -6.32
CA LEU A 237 -5.07 -15.48 -6.72
C LEU A 237 -3.53 -15.49 -6.62
N ALA A 238 -2.95 -16.19 -5.64
CA ALA A 238 -1.51 -16.32 -5.50
C ALA A 238 -0.90 -17.21 -6.59
N VAL A 239 -1.53 -18.36 -6.89
CA VAL A 239 -1.12 -19.30 -7.94
C VAL A 239 -1.13 -18.65 -9.31
N THR A 240 -2.17 -17.86 -9.62
CA THR A 240 -2.30 -17.16 -10.90
C THR A 240 -1.51 -15.85 -10.98
N GLY A 241 -0.85 -15.42 -9.89
CA GLY A 241 -0.10 -14.16 -9.83
C GLY A 241 -1.00 -12.91 -9.87
N THR A 242 -2.31 -13.07 -9.68
CA THR A 242 -3.32 -11.98 -9.69
C THR A 242 -3.59 -11.38 -8.30
N GLY A 243 -2.93 -11.86 -7.25
CA GLY A 243 -3.12 -11.40 -5.87
C GLY A 243 -2.92 -9.91 -5.65
N HIS A 244 -2.15 -9.25 -6.51
CA HIS A 244 -1.96 -7.79 -6.46
C HIS A 244 -3.22 -6.99 -6.82
N LEU A 245 -4.22 -7.61 -7.49
CA LEU A 245 -5.51 -6.98 -7.81
C LEU A 245 -6.37 -6.72 -6.57
N LEU A 246 -6.17 -7.50 -5.48
CA LEU A 246 -6.81 -7.27 -4.19
C LEU A 246 -6.24 -6.07 -3.43
N ALA A 247 -5.04 -5.66 -3.80
CA ALA A 247 -4.44 -4.46 -3.24
C ALA A 247 -4.98 -3.25 -4.00
N ILE A 248 -5.22 -2.16 -3.30
CA ILE A 248 -5.40 -0.87 -3.96
C ILE A 248 -4.11 -0.59 -4.74
N SER A 249 -4.20 -0.69 -6.05
CA SER A 249 -3.06 -0.62 -6.97
C SER A 249 -2.83 0.81 -7.47
N GLY A 250 -1.65 1.06 -8.04
CA GLY A 250 -1.37 2.32 -8.73
C GLY A 250 -2.34 2.61 -9.87
N LEU A 251 -2.85 1.56 -10.52
CA LEU A 251 -3.86 1.69 -11.59
C LEU A 251 -5.21 2.18 -11.04
N HIS A 252 -5.65 1.68 -9.89
CA HIS A 252 -6.90 2.14 -9.25
C HIS A 252 -6.81 3.62 -8.86
N VAL A 253 -5.70 4.02 -8.23
CA VAL A 253 -5.45 5.43 -7.89
C VAL A 253 -5.35 6.28 -9.16
N GLY A 254 -4.69 5.77 -10.20
CA GLY A 254 -4.58 6.42 -11.50
C GLY A 254 -5.93 6.61 -12.21
N LEU A 255 -6.83 5.64 -12.14
CA LEU A 255 -8.19 5.75 -12.70
C LEU A 255 -9.00 6.84 -11.99
N VAL A 256 -8.95 6.87 -10.65
CA VAL A 256 -9.62 7.91 -9.86
C VAL A 256 -9.00 9.29 -10.12
N ALA A 257 -7.68 9.37 -10.20
CA ALA A 257 -6.97 10.60 -10.58
C ALA A 257 -7.37 11.07 -11.99
N GLY A 258 -7.46 10.14 -12.96
CA GLY A 258 -7.92 10.41 -14.31
C GLY A 258 -9.34 10.95 -14.37
N ALA A 259 -10.27 10.34 -13.64
CA ALA A 259 -11.64 10.84 -13.50
C ALA A 259 -11.67 12.24 -12.86
N GLY A 260 -10.87 12.47 -11.82
CA GLY A 260 -10.67 13.78 -11.22
C GLY A 260 -10.12 14.82 -12.21
N ALA A 261 -9.14 14.42 -13.04
CA ALA A 261 -8.59 15.28 -14.08
C ALA A 261 -9.64 15.67 -15.13
N LEU A 262 -10.47 14.72 -15.57
CA LEU A 262 -11.57 14.98 -16.51
C LEU A 262 -12.58 15.95 -15.91
N PHE A 263 -12.95 15.74 -14.66
CA PHE A 263 -13.84 16.65 -13.92
C PHE A 263 -13.24 18.05 -13.79
N GLY A 264 -11.96 18.16 -13.40
CA GLY A 264 -11.28 19.44 -13.28
C GLY A 264 -11.17 20.20 -14.61
N ARG A 265 -10.94 19.48 -15.73
CA ARG A 265 -10.98 20.05 -17.08
C ARG A 265 -12.37 20.54 -17.48
N TRP A 266 -13.41 19.74 -17.16
CA TRP A 266 -14.78 20.12 -17.40
C TRP A 266 -15.15 21.39 -16.61
N LEU A 267 -14.83 21.42 -15.31
CA LEU A 267 -15.10 22.56 -14.44
C LEU A 267 -14.39 23.82 -14.92
N ALA A 268 -13.08 23.72 -15.26
CA ALA A 268 -12.31 24.83 -15.77
C ALA A 268 -12.89 25.42 -17.06
N ARG A 269 -13.41 24.57 -17.94
CA ARG A 269 -14.07 25.02 -19.19
C ARG A 269 -15.41 25.71 -18.91
N ARG A 270 -16.13 25.29 -17.86
CA ARG A 270 -17.41 25.89 -17.48
C ARG A 270 -17.25 27.23 -16.76
N LEU A 271 -16.18 27.38 -15.98
CA LEU A 271 -15.88 28.65 -15.26
C LEU A 271 -15.32 29.74 -16.21
N GLY A 272 -14.97 29.39 -17.44
CA GLY A 272 -14.40 30.31 -18.42
C GLY A 272 -12.90 30.57 -18.25
N PRO A 273 -12.33 31.47 -19.07
CA PRO A 273 -10.91 31.77 -19.01
C PRO A 273 -10.53 32.45 -17.69
N GLY A 274 -9.71 31.77 -16.90
CA GLY A 274 -9.17 32.23 -15.63
C GLY A 274 -7.65 32.41 -15.67
N PRO A 275 -7.03 32.91 -14.58
CA PRO A 275 -5.60 33.17 -14.51
C PRO A 275 -4.76 31.89 -14.55
N ARG A 276 -5.37 30.71 -14.33
CA ARG A 276 -4.69 29.41 -14.34
C ARG A 276 -5.08 28.58 -15.54
N PRO A 277 -4.10 27.90 -16.17
CA PRO A 277 -4.37 26.98 -17.28
C PRO A 277 -5.29 25.84 -16.89
N VAL A 278 -6.09 25.36 -17.82
CA VAL A 278 -7.00 24.19 -17.63
C VAL A 278 -6.27 22.96 -17.10
N GLN A 279 -4.99 22.80 -17.46
CA GLN A 279 -4.15 21.69 -16.99
C GLN A 279 -3.88 21.73 -15.48
N ASP A 280 -3.76 22.92 -14.88
CA ASP A 280 -3.51 23.06 -13.45
C ASP A 280 -4.76 22.67 -12.65
N TRP A 281 -5.97 23.04 -13.13
CA TRP A 281 -7.25 22.59 -12.58
C TRP A 281 -7.41 21.07 -12.69
N ALA A 282 -7.04 20.51 -13.83
CA ALA A 282 -7.06 19.05 -14.03
C ALA A 282 -6.11 18.34 -13.07
N ALA A 283 -4.89 18.84 -12.89
CA ALA A 283 -3.90 18.26 -11.99
C ALA A 283 -4.35 18.38 -10.51
N LEU A 284 -4.90 19.52 -10.11
CA LEU A 284 -5.42 19.72 -8.75
C LEU A 284 -6.58 18.77 -8.46
N ALA A 285 -7.57 18.68 -9.35
CA ALA A 285 -8.71 17.80 -9.17
C ALA A 285 -8.28 16.32 -9.17
N ALA A 286 -7.31 15.93 -10.01
CA ALA A 286 -6.70 14.60 -10.01
C ALA A 286 -6.03 14.28 -8.66
N ALA A 287 -5.24 15.22 -8.14
CA ALA A 287 -4.55 15.05 -6.85
C ALA A 287 -5.55 14.91 -5.69
N LEU A 288 -6.58 15.77 -5.65
CA LEU A 288 -7.62 15.73 -4.62
C LEU A 288 -8.43 14.42 -4.69
N ALA A 289 -8.83 13.99 -5.88
CA ALA A 289 -9.58 12.75 -6.07
C ALA A 289 -8.75 11.52 -5.64
N ALA A 290 -7.47 11.46 -6.05
CA ALA A 290 -6.56 10.39 -5.63
C ALA A 290 -6.35 10.38 -4.12
N ALA A 291 -6.13 11.54 -3.48
CA ALA A 291 -5.95 11.65 -2.05
C ALA A 291 -7.22 11.25 -1.29
N ALA A 292 -8.40 11.73 -1.72
CA ALA A 292 -9.68 11.37 -1.13
C ALA A 292 -9.91 9.85 -1.19
N TYR A 293 -9.69 9.23 -2.33
CA TYR A 293 -9.80 7.77 -2.47
C TYR A 293 -8.84 7.03 -1.54
N CYS A 294 -7.58 7.43 -1.46
CA CYS A 294 -6.60 6.78 -0.58
C CYS A 294 -6.99 6.92 0.91
N VAL A 295 -7.51 8.08 1.33
CA VAL A 295 -8.01 8.30 2.70
C VAL A 295 -9.22 7.43 2.99
N LEU A 296 -10.23 7.41 2.11
CA LEU A 296 -11.42 6.58 2.24
C LEU A 296 -11.08 5.08 2.25
N ALA A 297 -10.06 4.68 1.52
CA ALA A 297 -9.51 3.33 1.54
C ALA A 297 -8.66 3.01 2.78
N GLY A 298 -8.46 3.98 3.68
CA GLY A 298 -7.71 3.81 4.94
C GLY A 298 -6.20 3.84 4.78
N MET A 299 -5.70 4.48 3.72
CA MET A 299 -4.27 4.68 3.49
C MET A 299 -3.42 3.40 3.60
N PRO A 300 -3.81 2.25 3.01
CA PRO A 300 -2.93 1.08 3.03
C PRO A 300 -1.61 1.41 2.31
N VAL A 301 -0.52 0.74 2.70
CA VAL A 301 0.84 1.05 2.20
C VAL A 301 0.92 1.09 0.67
N SER A 302 0.18 0.21 -0.02
CA SER A 302 0.09 0.21 -1.49
C SER A 302 -0.55 1.50 -2.04
N ALA A 303 -1.62 1.99 -1.40
CA ALA A 303 -2.28 3.24 -1.80
C ALA A 303 -1.42 4.47 -1.52
N GLN A 304 -0.70 4.50 -0.39
CA GLN A 304 0.25 5.58 -0.07
C GLN A 304 1.33 5.70 -1.16
N ARG A 305 1.93 4.57 -1.57
CA ARG A 305 2.92 4.56 -2.66
C ARG A 305 2.32 5.05 -3.98
N ALA A 306 1.13 4.54 -4.34
CA ALA A 306 0.45 4.95 -5.55
C ALA A 306 0.11 6.45 -5.56
N LEU A 307 -0.36 6.98 -4.43
CA LEU A 307 -0.63 8.40 -4.26
C LEU A 307 0.64 9.24 -4.44
N LEU A 308 1.74 8.89 -3.76
CA LEU A 308 3.00 9.62 -3.86
C LEU A 308 3.58 9.59 -5.29
N MET A 309 3.49 8.44 -5.98
CA MET A 309 3.87 8.34 -7.39
C MET A 309 2.99 9.23 -8.28
N THR A 310 1.67 9.21 -8.04
CA THR A 310 0.71 10.04 -8.78
C THR A 310 0.98 11.52 -8.56
N LEU A 311 1.19 11.95 -7.32
CA LEU A 311 1.49 13.35 -6.98
C LEU A 311 2.83 13.80 -7.57
N ALA A 312 3.86 12.94 -7.56
CA ALA A 312 5.15 13.23 -8.20
C ALA A 312 5.00 13.39 -9.72
N GLY A 313 4.22 12.53 -10.37
CA GLY A 313 3.90 12.62 -11.80
C GLY A 313 3.12 13.89 -12.16
N LEU A 314 2.06 14.20 -11.40
CA LEU A 314 1.28 15.43 -11.59
C LEU A 314 2.12 16.69 -11.33
N GLY A 315 2.96 16.69 -10.31
CA GLY A 315 3.88 17.78 -10.01
C GLY A 315 4.91 18.01 -11.14
N ALA A 316 5.42 16.93 -11.74
CA ALA A 316 6.30 17.03 -12.90
C ALA A 316 5.57 17.62 -14.12
N LEU A 317 4.30 17.25 -14.32
CA LEU A 317 3.45 17.75 -15.40
C LEU A 317 3.18 19.26 -15.25
N VAL A 318 2.79 19.71 -14.06
CA VAL A 318 2.46 21.12 -13.75
C VAL A 318 3.72 21.99 -13.80
N ALA A 319 4.86 21.49 -13.36
CA ALA A 319 6.10 22.24 -13.30
C ALA A 319 6.63 22.66 -14.70
N ARG A 320 6.07 22.15 -15.80
CA ARG A 320 6.37 22.50 -17.23
C ARG A 320 7.86 22.59 -17.57
N ARG A 321 8.72 22.29 -16.64
CA ARG A 321 10.17 22.24 -16.82
C ARG A 321 10.46 20.80 -17.22
N GLY A 322 11.01 20.52 -18.39
CA GLY A 322 11.31 19.20 -18.94
C GLY A 322 12.00 18.23 -17.95
N ARG A 323 11.36 18.02 -16.79
CA ARG A 323 11.81 17.09 -15.76
C ARG A 323 11.70 15.69 -16.32
N SER A 324 12.81 15.00 -16.33
CA SER A 324 12.85 13.63 -16.82
C SER A 324 11.90 12.76 -15.97
N VAL A 325 11.28 11.79 -16.61
CA VAL A 325 10.43 10.78 -15.93
C VAL A 325 11.23 10.08 -14.83
N MET A 326 12.55 9.95 -15.00
CA MET A 326 13.46 9.40 -13.99
C MET A 326 13.55 10.29 -12.75
N ALA A 327 13.46 11.61 -12.88
CA ALA A 327 13.40 12.52 -11.74
C ALA A 327 12.09 12.35 -10.94
N ALA A 328 10.95 12.20 -11.63
CA ALA A 328 9.67 11.92 -10.99
C ALA A 328 9.70 10.57 -10.27
N PHE A 329 10.30 9.54 -10.87
CA PHE A 329 10.49 8.23 -10.25
C PHE A 329 11.36 8.31 -8.99
N GLY A 330 12.53 8.99 -9.07
CA GLY A 330 13.42 9.17 -7.92
C GLY A 330 12.77 9.97 -6.79
N LEU A 331 12.00 11.02 -7.14
CA LEU A 331 11.25 11.82 -6.17
C LEU A 331 10.16 10.99 -5.46
N ALA A 332 9.43 10.17 -6.22
CA ALA A 332 8.42 9.28 -5.66
C ALA A 332 9.05 8.25 -4.70
N LEU A 333 10.18 7.66 -5.09
CA LEU A 333 10.93 6.72 -4.26
C LEU A 333 11.43 7.40 -2.97
N ALA A 334 12.02 8.58 -3.09
CA ALA A 334 12.48 9.37 -1.95
C ALA A 334 11.33 9.74 -1.01
N ALA A 335 10.19 10.16 -1.54
CA ALA A 335 9.00 10.50 -0.76
C ALA A 335 8.43 9.29 0.00
N VAL A 336 8.36 8.12 -0.65
CA VAL A 336 7.90 6.88 0.01
C VAL A 336 8.84 6.50 1.16
N LEU A 337 10.15 6.54 0.94
CA LEU A 337 11.14 6.21 1.97
C LEU A 337 11.25 7.25 3.09
N ALA A 338 10.89 8.50 2.81
CA ALA A 338 10.79 9.55 3.82
C ALA A 338 9.57 9.34 4.74
N VAL A 339 8.45 8.89 4.18
CA VAL A 339 7.20 8.60 4.94
C VAL A 339 7.31 7.28 5.70
N ASP A 340 7.83 6.24 5.06
CA ASP A 340 8.01 4.91 5.63
C ASP A 340 9.35 4.30 5.25
N PRO A 341 10.41 4.55 6.02
CA PRO A 341 11.75 3.99 5.75
C PRO A 341 11.79 2.46 5.85
N LEU A 342 10.87 1.85 6.61
CA LEU A 342 10.75 0.40 6.75
C LEU A 342 10.02 -0.25 5.56
N ALA A 343 9.54 0.54 4.60
CA ALA A 343 8.93 0.04 3.37
C ALA A 343 9.88 -0.88 2.58
N VAL A 344 11.21 -0.77 2.78
CA VAL A 344 12.19 -1.69 2.19
C VAL A 344 12.00 -3.15 2.60
N LEU A 345 11.35 -3.40 3.74
CA LEU A 345 10.95 -4.73 4.18
C LEU A 345 9.64 -5.21 3.51
N ASP A 346 8.99 -4.36 2.69
CA ASP A 346 7.76 -4.70 1.99
C ASP A 346 8.02 -5.25 0.59
N PRO A 347 7.64 -6.51 0.29
CA PRO A 347 7.63 -7.01 -1.07
C PRO A 347 6.96 -6.05 -2.06
N GLY A 348 5.89 -5.38 -1.60
CA GLY A 348 5.15 -4.44 -2.41
C GLY A 348 5.96 -3.21 -2.86
N LEU A 349 6.95 -2.74 -2.08
CA LEU A 349 7.85 -1.67 -2.54
C LEU A 349 8.61 -2.13 -3.78
N TRP A 350 9.28 -3.28 -3.67
CA TRP A 350 10.11 -3.85 -4.72
C TRP A 350 9.30 -4.18 -5.97
N LEU A 351 8.13 -4.80 -5.82
CA LEU A 351 7.24 -5.10 -6.93
C LEU A 351 6.68 -3.82 -7.59
N SER A 352 6.30 -2.81 -6.82
CA SER A 352 5.73 -1.58 -7.36
C SER A 352 6.76 -0.75 -8.12
N PHE A 353 7.90 -0.42 -7.47
CA PHE A 353 8.95 0.37 -8.12
C PHE A 353 9.69 -0.44 -9.18
N GLY A 354 9.88 -1.73 -8.98
CA GLY A 354 10.47 -2.63 -9.98
C GLY A 354 9.62 -2.71 -11.25
N ALA A 355 8.29 -2.83 -11.11
CA ALA A 355 7.39 -2.83 -12.27
C ALA A 355 7.46 -1.51 -13.03
N VAL A 356 7.40 -0.36 -12.33
CA VAL A 356 7.52 0.97 -12.98
C VAL A 356 8.88 1.12 -13.64
N ALA A 357 9.97 0.73 -12.98
CA ALA A 357 11.32 0.77 -13.56
C ALA A 357 11.43 -0.10 -14.82
N THR A 358 10.84 -1.30 -14.80
CA THR A 358 10.80 -2.20 -15.96
C THR A 358 10.03 -1.57 -17.13
N ILE A 359 8.85 -0.99 -16.86
CA ILE A 359 8.06 -0.30 -17.89
C ILE A 359 8.85 0.89 -18.47
N LEU A 360 9.46 1.71 -17.62
CA LEU A 360 10.28 2.83 -18.04
C LEU A 360 11.47 2.39 -18.93
N ALA A 361 12.14 1.31 -18.56
CA ALA A 361 13.24 0.75 -19.35
C ALA A 361 12.77 0.25 -20.73
N VAL A 362 11.56 -0.32 -20.81
CA VAL A 362 10.97 -0.78 -22.09
C VAL A 362 10.56 0.38 -22.99
N VAL A 363 10.08 1.49 -22.39
CA VAL A 363 9.58 2.66 -23.14
C VAL A 363 10.70 3.65 -23.45
N ALA A 364 11.73 3.75 -22.60
CA ALA A 364 12.83 4.70 -22.77
C ALA A 364 13.62 4.47 -24.05
N GLY A 365 14.04 5.55 -24.68
CA GLY A 365 14.96 5.54 -25.83
C GLY A 365 14.34 5.16 -27.18
N ARG A 366 13.00 5.06 -27.29
CA ARG A 366 12.35 4.69 -28.55
C ARG A 366 11.81 5.88 -29.29
N ARG A 367 12.23 5.96 -30.60
CA ARG A 367 11.75 6.99 -31.51
C ARG A 367 10.44 6.64 -32.22
N GLN A 368 10.08 5.34 -32.25
CA GLN A 368 8.83 4.88 -32.87
C GLN A 368 8.02 4.04 -31.87
N ALA A 369 6.75 4.37 -31.74
CA ALA A 369 5.80 3.59 -30.95
C ALA A 369 5.45 2.29 -31.71
N PRO A 370 5.62 1.11 -31.11
CA PRO A 370 5.10 -0.14 -31.68
C PRO A 370 3.58 -0.09 -31.71
N GLY A 371 2.95 -0.90 -32.59
CA GLY A 371 1.50 -1.07 -32.58
C GLY A 371 0.99 -1.46 -31.19
N PRO A 372 -0.25 -1.11 -30.83
CA PRO A 372 -0.76 -1.22 -29.45
C PRO A 372 -0.67 -2.66 -28.88
N VAL A 373 -0.97 -3.66 -29.69
CA VAL A 373 -0.89 -5.08 -29.28
C VAL A 373 0.56 -5.47 -28.97
N HIS A 374 1.49 -5.09 -29.85
CA HIS A 374 2.92 -5.39 -29.67
C HIS A 374 3.50 -4.68 -28.43
N ALA A 375 3.05 -3.46 -28.15
CA ALA A 375 3.43 -2.72 -26.95
C ALA A 375 2.98 -3.45 -25.67
N VAL A 376 1.72 -3.90 -25.62
CA VAL A 376 1.16 -4.64 -24.48
C VAL A 376 1.90 -5.96 -24.24
N LEU A 377 2.05 -6.79 -25.28
CA LEU A 377 2.75 -8.08 -25.16
C LEU A 377 4.18 -7.91 -24.68
N ARG A 378 4.87 -6.90 -25.19
CA ARG A 378 6.25 -6.62 -24.79
C ARG A 378 6.38 -6.13 -23.37
N ILE A 379 5.45 -5.26 -22.90
CA ILE A 379 5.41 -4.82 -21.49
C ILE A 379 5.13 -6.03 -20.60
N GLN A 380 4.21 -6.91 -20.96
CA GLN A 380 3.92 -8.12 -20.20
C GLN A 380 5.13 -9.06 -20.10
N ALA A 381 5.82 -9.31 -21.22
CA ALA A 381 7.04 -10.13 -21.23
C ALA A 381 8.16 -9.51 -20.37
N ALA A 382 8.34 -8.19 -20.48
CA ALA A 382 9.35 -7.50 -19.67
C ALA A 382 9.00 -7.52 -18.17
N LEU A 383 7.73 -7.33 -17.81
CA LEU A 383 7.27 -7.44 -16.43
C LEU A 383 7.44 -8.87 -15.89
N ALA A 384 7.10 -9.88 -16.67
CA ALA A 384 7.32 -11.30 -16.28
C ALA A 384 8.79 -11.57 -15.98
N ALA A 385 9.70 -11.14 -16.84
CA ALA A 385 11.14 -11.32 -16.65
C ALA A 385 11.70 -10.45 -15.51
N GLY A 386 11.34 -9.15 -15.48
CA GLY A 386 11.86 -8.19 -14.50
C GLY A 386 11.38 -8.46 -13.08
N MET A 387 10.17 -9.01 -12.91
CA MET A 387 9.60 -9.31 -11.59
C MET A 387 9.98 -10.70 -11.09
N LEU A 388 10.54 -11.58 -11.94
CA LEU A 388 10.88 -12.96 -11.58
C LEU A 388 11.77 -13.02 -10.34
N VAL A 389 12.83 -12.23 -10.30
CA VAL A 389 13.77 -12.22 -9.17
C VAL A 389 13.05 -11.79 -7.88
N CYS A 390 12.22 -10.76 -7.94
CA CYS A 390 11.47 -10.29 -6.77
C CYS A 390 10.45 -11.34 -6.29
N THR A 391 9.73 -11.99 -7.22
CA THR A 391 8.72 -12.99 -6.86
C THR A 391 9.34 -14.22 -6.24
N VAL A 392 10.46 -14.73 -6.78
CA VAL A 392 11.19 -15.85 -6.19
C VAL A 392 11.75 -15.48 -4.82
N ALA A 393 12.41 -14.32 -4.69
CA ALA A 393 13.06 -13.92 -3.45
C ALA A 393 12.08 -13.71 -2.28
N TRP A 394 10.87 -13.19 -2.56
CA TRP A 394 9.90 -12.86 -1.52
C TRP A 394 8.83 -13.92 -1.28
N PHE A 395 8.45 -14.67 -2.29
CA PHE A 395 7.32 -15.61 -2.20
C PHE A 395 7.72 -17.08 -2.40
N ALA A 396 9.00 -17.34 -2.74
CA ALA A 396 9.51 -18.69 -3.07
C ALA A 396 8.60 -19.43 -4.07
N ARG A 397 7.95 -18.70 -4.98
CA ARG A 397 6.97 -19.21 -5.94
C ARG A 397 7.05 -18.42 -7.25
N VAL A 398 6.90 -19.12 -8.38
CA VAL A 398 6.77 -18.52 -9.71
C VAL A 398 5.44 -18.93 -10.30
N SER A 399 4.60 -17.98 -10.64
CA SER A 399 3.39 -18.23 -11.42
C SER A 399 3.74 -18.22 -12.91
N VAL A 400 3.71 -19.36 -13.55
CA VAL A 400 3.99 -19.49 -14.99
C VAL A 400 2.86 -18.88 -15.82
N ILE A 401 1.63 -19.00 -15.32
CA ILE A 401 0.43 -18.49 -16.00
C ILE A 401 0.18 -16.99 -15.78
N ALA A 402 0.90 -16.34 -14.85
CA ALA A 402 0.67 -14.94 -14.49
C ALA A 402 0.63 -13.96 -15.67
N PRO A 403 1.51 -14.04 -16.69
CA PRO A 403 1.45 -13.11 -17.82
C PRO A 403 0.11 -13.17 -18.57
N LEU A 404 -0.40 -14.38 -18.77
CA LEU A 404 -1.67 -14.61 -19.46
C LEU A 404 -2.86 -14.23 -18.56
N ALA A 405 -2.84 -14.66 -17.30
CA ALA A 405 -3.88 -14.31 -16.34
C ALA A 405 -4.01 -12.80 -16.16
N ASN A 406 -2.89 -12.08 -16.05
CA ASN A 406 -2.87 -10.63 -15.90
C ASN A 406 -3.30 -9.87 -17.17
N LEU A 407 -3.02 -10.42 -18.35
CA LEU A 407 -3.46 -9.84 -19.61
C LEU A 407 -4.99 -9.71 -19.68
N LEU A 408 -5.71 -10.65 -19.07
CA LEU A 408 -7.18 -10.67 -19.00
C LEU A 408 -7.71 -10.02 -17.72
N ALA A 409 -7.16 -10.40 -16.56
CA ALA A 409 -7.69 -9.98 -15.28
C ALA A 409 -7.46 -8.47 -15.00
N VAL A 410 -6.30 -7.91 -15.39
CA VAL A 410 -6.02 -6.49 -15.14
C VAL A 410 -7.02 -5.57 -15.87
N PRO A 411 -7.28 -5.66 -17.19
CA PRO A 411 -8.31 -4.86 -17.83
C PRO A 411 -9.71 -5.12 -17.26
N TRP A 412 -10.04 -6.39 -16.99
CA TRP A 412 -11.33 -6.75 -16.42
C TRP A 412 -11.61 -6.04 -15.10
N PHE A 413 -10.69 -6.16 -14.14
CA PHE A 413 -10.82 -5.48 -12.85
C PHE A 413 -10.82 -3.96 -13.00
N SER A 414 -9.96 -3.42 -13.86
CA SER A 414 -9.80 -1.97 -14.02
C SER A 414 -11.02 -1.27 -14.60
N PHE A 415 -11.76 -1.93 -15.49
CA PHE A 415 -12.88 -1.29 -16.19
C PHE A 415 -14.25 -1.82 -15.74
N LEU A 416 -14.36 -3.10 -15.42
CA LEU A 416 -15.66 -3.72 -15.11
C LEU A 416 -15.91 -3.88 -13.61
N VAL A 417 -14.86 -3.91 -12.78
CA VAL A 417 -15.01 -4.11 -11.32
C VAL A 417 -14.81 -2.81 -10.56
N VAL A 418 -13.65 -2.17 -10.71
CA VAL A 418 -13.26 -1.02 -9.86
C VAL A 418 -14.15 0.21 -10.06
N PRO A 419 -14.42 0.70 -11.28
CA PRO A 419 -15.24 1.89 -11.46
C PRO A 419 -16.67 1.73 -10.94
N PRO A 420 -17.41 0.64 -11.26
CA PRO A 420 -18.76 0.47 -10.73
C PRO A 420 -18.76 0.19 -9.22
N ALA A 421 -17.73 -0.47 -8.67
CA ALA A 421 -17.61 -0.66 -7.23
C ALA A 421 -17.45 0.66 -6.48
N LEU A 422 -16.52 1.52 -6.91
CA LEU A 422 -16.31 2.85 -6.33
C LEU A 422 -17.52 3.75 -6.55
N GLY A 423 -18.09 3.72 -7.77
CA GLY A 423 -19.33 4.44 -8.09
C GLY A 423 -20.50 3.97 -7.22
N GLY A 424 -20.63 2.67 -7.01
CA GLY A 424 -21.66 2.07 -6.18
C GLY A 424 -21.57 2.49 -4.71
N VAL A 425 -20.36 2.52 -4.15
CA VAL A 425 -20.13 3.05 -2.80
C VAL A 425 -20.48 4.53 -2.71
N ALA A 426 -20.03 5.34 -3.67
CA ALA A 426 -20.28 6.79 -3.66
C ALA A 426 -21.76 7.13 -3.89
N LEU A 427 -22.37 6.55 -4.93
CA LEU A 427 -23.78 6.78 -5.27
C LEU A 427 -24.75 6.23 -4.22
N GLY A 428 -24.35 5.17 -3.53
CA GLY A 428 -25.20 4.53 -2.53
C GLY A 428 -25.63 5.46 -1.39
N TRP A 429 -24.94 6.59 -1.18
CA TRP A 429 -25.32 7.63 -0.21
C TRP A 429 -26.28 8.67 -0.75
N VAL A 430 -26.33 8.86 -2.07
CA VAL A 430 -27.14 9.90 -2.72
C VAL A 430 -28.35 9.28 -3.42
N VAL A 431 -28.12 8.20 -4.18
CA VAL A 431 -29.15 7.48 -4.94
C VAL A 431 -29.00 5.99 -4.62
N PRO A 432 -29.60 5.47 -3.53
CA PRO A 432 -29.39 4.13 -3.01
C PRO A 432 -29.56 3.03 -4.08
N ARG A 433 -30.64 3.09 -4.88
CA ARG A 433 -30.92 2.10 -5.93
C ARG A 433 -29.86 2.05 -7.03
N ALA A 434 -29.33 3.22 -7.44
CA ALA A 434 -28.27 3.28 -8.43
C ALA A 434 -26.94 2.73 -7.86
N GLY A 435 -26.65 3.03 -6.59
CA GLY A 435 -25.51 2.48 -5.88
C GLY A 435 -25.57 0.96 -5.76
N GLU A 436 -26.73 0.41 -5.39
CA GLU A 436 -26.96 -1.04 -5.32
C GLU A 436 -26.80 -1.72 -6.68
N ALA A 437 -27.40 -1.17 -7.74
CA ALA A 437 -27.25 -1.71 -9.08
C ALA A 437 -25.79 -1.73 -9.54
N ALA A 438 -25.01 -0.67 -9.24
CA ALA A 438 -23.59 -0.60 -9.56
C ALA A 438 -22.77 -1.62 -8.75
N LEU A 439 -23.07 -1.83 -7.45
CA LEU A 439 -22.44 -2.86 -6.63
C LEU A 439 -22.76 -4.27 -7.11
N LEU A 440 -24.01 -4.56 -7.49
CA LEU A 440 -24.41 -5.86 -8.02
C LEU A 440 -23.73 -6.15 -9.36
N PHE A 441 -23.61 -5.15 -10.24
CA PHE A 441 -22.86 -5.30 -11.48
C PHE A 441 -21.38 -5.60 -11.21
N ALA A 442 -20.76 -4.85 -10.32
CA ALA A 442 -19.36 -5.06 -9.91
C ALA A 442 -19.18 -6.46 -9.28
N ALA A 443 -20.14 -6.91 -8.47
CA ALA A 443 -20.12 -8.22 -7.84
C ALA A 443 -20.18 -9.34 -8.86
N GLU A 444 -21.09 -9.25 -9.85
CA GLU A 444 -21.19 -10.24 -10.91
C GLU A 444 -19.93 -10.28 -11.78
N ALA A 445 -19.36 -9.11 -12.11
CA ALA A 445 -18.08 -9.04 -12.81
C ALA A 445 -16.95 -9.67 -11.99
N THR A 446 -16.94 -9.45 -10.67
CA THR A 446 -15.97 -10.04 -9.75
C THR A 446 -16.12 -11.56 -9.68
N ARG A 447 -17.34 -12.06 -9.52
CA ARG A 447 -17.66 -13.49 -9.44
C ARG A 447 -17.15 -14.22 -10.69
N ARG A 448 -17.42 -13.67 -11.89
CA ARG A 448 -16.94 -14.25 -13.16
C ARG A 448 -15.43 -14.26 -13.26
N ALA A 449 -14.78 -13.19 -12.81
CA ALA A 449 -13.32 -13.13 -12.77
C ALA A 449 -12.74 -14.18 -11.82
N LEU A 450 -13.30 -14.33 -10.62
CA LEU A 450 -12.86 -15.35 -9.66
C LEU A 450 -13.03 -16.76 -10.20
N GLN A 451 -14.15 -17.08 -10.83
CA GLN A 451 -14.38 -18.37 -11.50
C GLN A 451 -13.31 -18.65 -12.57
N GLY A 452 -13.02 -17.66 -13.43
CA GLY A 452 -11.94 -17.80 -14.41
C GLY A 452 -10.56 -18.00 -13.78
N ILE A 453 -10.26 -17.29 -12.69
CA ILE A 453 -9.03 -17.42 -11.94
C ILE A 453 -8.92 -18.81 -11.29
N GLU A 454 -9.99 -19.34 -10.72
CA GLU A 454 -10.04 -20.68 -10.12
C GLU A 454 -9.81 -21.78 -11.15
N ILE A 455 -10.45 -21.68 -12.34
CA ILE A 455 -10.23 -22.61 -13.45
C ILE A 455 -8.76 -22.64 -13.86
N VAL A 456 -8.16 -21.45 -14.01
CA VAL A 456 -6.76 -21.32 -14.40
C VAL A 456 -5.82 -21.79 -13.28
N ALA A 457 -6.15 -21.53 -12.01
CA ALA A 457 -5.38 -21.96 -10.85
C ALA A 457 -5.36 -23.49 -10.68
N ALA A 458 -6.38 -24.18 -11.17
CA ALA A 458 -6.47 -25.64 -11.14
C ALA A 458 -5.54 -26.35 -12.15
N TRP A 459 -4.90 -25.62 -13.07
CA TRP A 459 -3.96 -26.22 -14.01
C TRP A 459 -2.69 -26.69 -13.31
N PRO A 460 -2.20 -27.92 -13.59
CA PRO A 460 -1.05 -28.51 -12.87
C PRO A 460 0.23 -27.70 -12.95
N LEU A 461 0.40 -26.90 -14.02
CA LEU A 461 1.58 -26.06 -14.26
C LEU A 461 1.33 -24.56 -14.02
N ALA A 462 0.20 -24.20 -13.37
CA ALA A 462 -0.13 -22.79 -13.15
C ALA A 462 0.93 -22.06 -12.30
N ALA A 463 1.50 -22.73 -11.31
CA ALA A 463 2.60 -22.20 -10.52
C ALA A 463 3.64 -23.28 -10.23
N TYR A 464 4.90 -22.86 -10.16
CA TYR A 464 6.01 -23.67 -9.71
C TYR A 464 6.52 -23.14 -8.36
N ALA A 465 6.50 -23.99 -7.34
CA ALA A 465 7.16 -23.73 -6.06
C ALA A 465 8.41 -24.62 -6.03
N PRO A 466 9.64 -24.03 -6.08
CA PRO A 466 10.84 -24.84 -5.87
C PRO A 466 10.76 -25.47 -4.49
N ALA A 467 11.07 -26.77 -4.41
CA ALA A 467 11.17 -27.46 -3.12
C ALA A 467 12.11 -26.66 -2.22
N ALA A 468 11.69 -26.40 -0.98
CA ALA A 468 12.56 -25.79 0.01
C ALA A 468 13.75 -26.74 0.22
N ALA A 469 14.94 -26.32 -0.24
CA ALA A 469 16.19 -27.05 -0.03
C ALA A 469 16.66 -26.85 1.41
#